data_cef6636a4472c2430ba5d7c9421bbb40
#
_entry.id   cef6636a4472c2430ba5d7c9421bbb40
#
_cell.length_a   1.000
_cell.length_b   1.000
_cell.length_c   1.000
_cell.angle_alpha   90.00
_cell.angle_beta   90.00
_cell.angle_gamma   90.00
#
_symmetry.space_group_name_H-M   'P 1'
#
loop_
_entity.id
_entity.type
_entity.pdbx_description
1 polymer ?
#
loop_
_entity_poly.entity_id
_entity_poly.type
_entity_poly.pdbx_seq_one_letter_code
_entity_poly.pdbx_strand_id
1 'polypeptide(L)'
;MPAPARPGWYVPPAGRIWLLITGVLLLVGIVRNINLLALLGSVLLAVFALQALAAGRGLRRLQVRRWCDEVLRQGVPCRIEIRLVNDSTRPAPGVWIEDTAQPLGWYIDRVEGLGRYTCRGEVVPQQRGWFTFGLLLADSGYPFGLVRQRVEVCPPLEVLVLPRPGKLSREQFRRHLRGNDPRGERSRQSGLPHEMARADFHGLRPYRLGDSMRSVHWRTSARRGQLMVKEFEDVPGEDLLMVFDPVAQEEDDLERAVTLAATIVDEWCQRRGNRLILAVAGKDLEIVEGVTGPELARRALKALAVVQRPTGPIAPFAAALRPYVPRSAAAVVVAGGPSGHADELEAVLGRAVTVLDARQPEELPFYRPPEGDV
;
A
#
# COMPACT_ATOMS: atom_id res chain seq x y z
N MET A 1 -2.25 -24.92 -6.83
CA MET A 1 -2.84 -24.04 -7.84
C MET A 1 -2.73 -24.70 -9.20
N PRO A 2 -3.77 -24.78 -10.04
CA PRO A 2 -3.61 -25.22 -11.41
C PRO A 2 -2.69 -24.22 -12.14
N ALA A 3 -1.79 -24.75 -12.98
CA ALA A 3 -0.85 -23.94 -13.75
C ALA A 3 -1.60 -22.83 -14.52
N PRO A 4 -1.06 -21.61 -14.62
CA PRO A 4 -1.72 -20.51 -15.30
C PRO A 4 -2.05 -20.95 -16.73
N ALA A 5 -3.31 -20.88 -17.05
CA ALA A 5 -3.81 -21.33 -18.34
C ALA A 5 -3.25 -20.42 -19.43
N ARG A 6 -2.54 -21.01 -20.41
CA ARG A 6 -1.91 -20.27 -21.52
C ARG A 6 -2.97 -19.64 -22.41
N PRO A 7 -2.70 -18.46 -22.99
CA PRO A 7 -3.56 -17.88 -24.02
C PRO A 7 -3.62 -18.81 -25.24
N GLY A 8 -4.79 -18.90 -25.86
CA GLY A 8 -5.01 -19.74 -27.03
C GLY A 8 -6.38 -20.38 -27.06
N TRP A 9 -6.54 -21.27 -28.03
CA TRP A 9 -7.73 -22.08 -28.17
C TRP A 9 -7.60 -23.35 -27.32
N TYR A 10 -8.68 -23.74 -26.65
CA TYR A 10 -8.73 -25.01 -25.95
C TYR A 10 -10.12 -25.62 -25.99
N VAL A 11 -10.15 -26.95 -25.91
CA VAL A 11 -11.38 -27.73 -25.87
C VAL A 11 -11.61 -28.17 -24.41
N PRO A 12 -12.61 -27.63 -23.72
CA PRO A 12 -12.94 -28.04 -22.36
C PRO A 12 -13.43 -29.50 -22.30
N PRO A 13 -13.54 -30.11 -21.10
CA PRO A 13 -14.02 -31.49 -20.96
C PRO A 13 -15.35 -31.75 -21.69
N ALA A 14 -16.31 -30.82 -21.61
CA ALA A 14 -17.57 -30.92 -22.31
C ALA A 14 -17.40 -31.05 -23.83
N GLY A 15 -16.50 -30.25 -24.43
CA GLY A 15 -16.19 -30.33 -25.86
C GLY A 15 -15.51 -31.63 -26.26
N ARG A 16 -14.66 -32.22 -25.41
CA ARG A 16 -14.03 -33.52 -25.66
C ARG A 16 -15.07 -34.65 -25.62
N ILE A 17 -15.97 -34.63 -24.63
CA ILE A 17 -17.07 -35.60 -24.54
C ILE A 17 -17.98 -35.49 -25.77
N TRP A 18 -18.31 -34.26 -26.20
CA TRP A 18 -19.06 -34.02 -27.41
C TRP A 18 -18.43 -34.64 -28.65
N LEU A 19 -17.12 -34.41 -28.83
CA LEU A 19 -16.36 -34.99 -29.97
C LEU A 19 -16.34 -36.53 -29.90
N LEU A 20 -16.21 -37.12 -28.72
CA LEU A 20 -16.21 -38.55 -28.53
C LEU A 20 -17.60 -39.13 -28.93
N ILE A 21 -18.69 -38.55 -28.43
CA ILE A 21 -20.05 -38.98 -28.78
C ILE A 21 -20.27 -38.85 -30.30
N THR A 22 -19.89 -37.71 -30.87
CA THR A 22 -20.01 -37.46 -32.31
C THR A 22 -19.22 -38.49 -33.13
N GLY A 23 -17.97 -38.80 -32.71
CA GLY A 23 -17.16 -39.79 -33.37
C GLY A 23 -17.74 -41.21 -33.30
N VAL A 24 -18.30 -41.61 -32.16
CA VAL A 24 -18.97 -42.92 -32.00
C VAL A 24 -20.20 -43.01 -32.90
N LEU A 25 -21.05 -41.96 -32.91
CA LEU A 25 -22.26 -41.94 -33.76
C LEU A 25 -21.93 -42.02 -35.24
N LEU A 26 -20.92 -41.29 -35.70
CA LEU A 26 -20.43 -41.35 -37.06
C LEU A 26 -19.90 -42.74 -37.42
N LEU A 27 -19.06 -43.30 -36.55
CA LEU A 27 -18.48 -44.62 -36.77
C LEU A 27 -19.56 -45.71 -36.88
N VAL A 28 -20.51 -45.74 -35.91
CA VAL A 28 -21.59 -46.71 -35.92
C VAL A 28 -22.53 -46.50 -37.12
N GLY A 29 -22.87 -45.26 -37.44
CA GLY A 29 -23.70 -44.92 -38.60
C GLY A 29 -23.10 -45.39 -39.90
N ILE A 30 -21.79 -45.20 -40.10
CA ILE A 30 -21.09 -45.64 -41.32
C ILE A 30 -20.94 -47.14 -41.35
N VAL A 31 -20.48 -47.77 -40.28
CA VAL A 31 -20.21 -49.22 -40.24
C VAL A 31 -21.50 -50.05 -40.36
N ARG A 32 -22.59 -49.58 -39.76
CA ARG A 32 -23.89 -50.25 -39.78
C ARG A 32 -24.80 -49.79 -40.95
N ASN A 33 -24.36 -48.89 -41.81
CA ASN A 33 -25.11 -48.26 -42.88
C ASN A 33 -26.44 -47.63 -42.40
N ILE A 34 -26.44 -47.03 -41.20
CA ILE A 34 -27.60 -46.36 -40.62
C ILE A 34 -27.52 -44.86 -40.95
N ASN A 35 -28.17 -44.47 -42.06
CA ASN A 35 -28.10 -43.08 -42.57
C ASN A 35 -28.53 -42.02 -41.53
N LEU A 36 -29.50 -42.34 -40.66
CA LEU A 36 -29.96 -41.42 -39.63
C LEU A 36 -28.87 -41.12 -38.59
N LEU A 37 -28.11 -42.13 -38.16
CA LEU A 37 -27.01 -41.93 -37.21
C LEU A 37 -25.85 -41.16 -37.85
N ALA A 38 -25.54 -41.48 -39.11
CA ALA A 38 -24.50 -40.73 -39.86
C ALA A 38 -24.89 -39.26 -40.06
N LEU A 39 -26.16 -39.00 -40.37
CA LEU A 39 -26.68 -37.63 -40.48
C LEU A 39 -26.58 -36.90 -39.15
N LEU A 40 -27.03 -37.52 -38.04
CA LEU A 40 -26.99 -36.93 -36.72
C LEU A 40 -25.54 -36.60 -36.31
N GLY A 41 -24.60 -37.53 -36.49
CA GLY A 41 -23.18 -37.30 -36.24
C GLY A 41 -22.62 -36.17 -37.07
N SER A 42 -22.98 -36.07 -38.36
CA SER A 42 -22.56 -34.97 -39.24
C SER A 42 -23.08 -33.61 -38.77
N VAL A 43 -24.33 -33.53 -38.32
CA VAL A 43 -24.91 -32.29 -37.75
C VAL A 43 -24.17 -31.91 -36.47
N LEU A 44 -23.90 -32.85 -35.57
CA LEU A 44 -23.13 -32.58 -34.33
C LEU A 44 -21.71 -32.08 -34.62
N LEU A 45 -21.07 -32.67 -35.64
CA LEU A 45 -19.74 -32.22 -36.09
C LEU A 45 -19.80 -30.81 -36.69
N ALA A 46 -20.81 -30.51 -37.48
CA ALA A 46 -21.03 -29.18 -38.04
C ALA A 46 -21.23 -28.11 -36.95
N VAL A 47 -22.02 -28.45 -35.92
CA VAL A 47 -22.23 -27.57 -34.76
C VAL A 47 -20.88 -27.30 -34.03
N PHE A 48 -20.07 -28.34 -33.83
CA PHE A 48 -18.75 -28.18 -33.25
C PHE A 48 -17.82 -27.28 -34.11
N ALA A 49 -17.83 -27.49 -35.43
CA ALA A 49 -17.03 -26.67 -36.34
C ALA A 49 -17.51 -25.21 -36.38
N LEU A 50 -18.81 -24.97 -36.41
CA LEU A 50 -19.39 -23.62 -36.30
C LEU A 50 -19.00 -22.96 -34.97
N GLN A 51 -19.08 -23.70 -33.87
CA GLN A 51 -18.63 -23.24 -32.56
C GLN A 51 -17.14 -22.86 -32.57
N ALA A 52 -16.26 -23.69 -33.13
CA ALA A 52 -14.85 -23.41 -33.23
C ALA A 52 -14.57 -22.14 -34.07
N LEU A 53 -15.33 -21.93 -35.12
CA LEU A 53 -15.23 -20.70 -35.91
C LEU A 53 -15.82 -19.48 -35.21
N ALA A 54 -16.81 -19.63 -34.35
CA ALA A 54 -17.48 -18.54 -33.65
C ALA A 54 -16.76 -18.13 -32.35
N ALA A 55 -16.16 -19.10 -31.65
CA ALA A 55 -15.54 -18.88 -30.36
C ALA A 55 -14.48 -17.77 -30.41
N GLY A 56 -14.53 -16.86 -29.45
CA GLY A 56 -13.54 -15.79 -29.29
C GLY A 56 -13.57 -14.66 -30.31
N ARG A 57 -14.55 -14.64 -31.23
CA ARG A 57 -14.70 -13.58 -32.25
C ARG A 57 -14.95 -12.24 -31.62
N GLY A 58 -14.63 -11.70 -30.76
CA GLY A 58 -14.80 -10.37 -30.12
C GLY A 58 -13.71 -10.11 -29.10
N LEU A 59 -13.08 -11.17 -28.57
CA LEU A 59 -12.11 -11.03 -27.49
C LEU A 59 -10.85 -10.26 -27.91
N ARG A 60 -10.36 -10.48 -29.12
CA ARG A 60 -9.11 -9.86 -29.62
C ARG A 60 -9.16 -8.33 -29.77
N ARG A 61 -10.38 -7.76 -29.76
CA ARG A 61 -10.61 -6.32 -29.88
C ARG A 61 -11.12 -5.69 -28.60
N LEU A 62 -11.16 -6.47 -27.51
CA LEU A 62 -11.44 -5.95 -26.19
C LEU A 62 -10.17 -5.30 -25.62
N GLN A 63 -10.28 -4.02 -25.31
CA GLN A 63 -9.29 -3.32 -24.50
C GLN A 63 -9.76 -3.34 -23.06
N VAL A 64 -8.89 -3.79 -22.16
CA VAL A 64 -9.19 -3.85 -20.73
C VAL A 64 -8.17 -3.02 -19.98
N ARG A 65 -8.64 -2.16 -19.10
CA ARG A 65 -7.79 -1.36 -18.20
C ARG A 65 -8.21 -1.64 -16.76
N ARG A 66 -7.21 -1.85 -15.92
CA ARG A 66 -7.38 -2.02 -14.48
C ARG A 66 -7.09 -0.71 -13.76
N TRP A 67 -7.91 -0.42 -12.78
CA TRP A 67 -7.76 0.70 -11.86
C TRP A 67 -7.86 0.16 -10.43
N CYS A 68 -6.97 0.60 -9.57
CA CYS A 68 -7.02 0.35 -8.13
C CYS A 68 -6.68 1.63 -7.38
N ASP A 69 -6.94 1.66 -6.09
CA ASP A 69 -6.57 2.78 -5.25
C ASP A 69 -5.06 2.99 -5.27
N GLU A 70 -4.61 4.24 -5.25
CA GLU A 70 -3.17 4.58 -5.29
C GLU A 70 -2.41 4.11 -4.04
N VAL A 71 -3.12 3.98 -2.92
CA VAL A 71 -2.55 3.61 -1.62
C VAL A 71 -3.33 2.42 -1.07
N LEU A 72 -2.68 1.26 -1.06
CA LEU A 72 -3.22 0.07 -0.41
C LEU A 72 -2.69 -0.02 1.02
N ARG A 73 -3.52 -0.57 1.92
CA ARG A 73 -3.13 -0.84 3.30
C ARG A 73 -3.42 -2.30 3.65
N GLN A 74 -2.55 -2.89 4.44
CA GLN A 74 -2.70 -4.26 4.94
C GLN A 74 -4.03 -4.41 5.69
N GLY A 75 -4.75 -5.51 5.43
CA GLY A 75 -6.02 -5.83 6.08
C GLY A 75 -7.18 -4.89 5.72
N VAL A 76 -7.00 -3.93 4.80
CA VAL A 76 -8.05 -3.00 4.38
C VAL A 76 -8.54 -3.37 2.98
N PRO A 77 -9.86 -3.50 2.77
CA PRO A 77 -10.42 -3.78 1.46
C PRO A 77 -10.03 -2.71 0.43
N CYS A 78 -9.45 -3.16 -0.68
CA CYS A 78 -9.11 -2.33 -1.82
C CYS A 78 -10.11 -2.55 -2.95
N ARG A 79 -10.64 -1.47 -3.50
CA ARG A 79 -11.55 -1.50 -4.63
C ARG A 79 -10.78 -1.58 -5.94
N ILE A 80 -11.20 -2.51 -6.79
CA ILE A 80 -10.65 -2.70 -8.12
C ILE A 80 -11.75 -2.42 -9.12
N GLU A 81 -11.44 -1.58 -10.09
CA GLU A 81 -12.33 -1.31 -11.21
C GLU A 81 -11.66 -1.76 -12.51
N ILE A 82 -12.37 -2.56 -13.29
CA ILE A 82 -11.93 -3.01 -14.60
C ILE A 82 -12.84 -2.40 -15.64
N ARG A 83 -12.27 -1.62 -16.54
CA ARG A 83 -12.98 -0.99 -17.66
C ARG A 83 -12.67 -1.73 -18.94
N LEU A 84 -13.74 -2.20 -19.59
CA LEU A 84 -13.69 -2.85 -20.89
C LEU A 84 -14.17 -1.88 -21.96
N VAL A 85 -13.49 -1.86 -23.07
CA VAL A 85 -13.89 -1.14 -24.29
C VAL A 85 -13.85 -2.14 -25.43
N ASN A 86 -14.96 -2.29 -26.14
CA ASN A 86 -15.02 -3.10 -27.35
C ASN A 86 -14.85 -2.19 -28.57
N ASP A 87 -13.68 -2.22 -29.19
CA ASP A 87 -13.39 -1.41 -30.38
C ASP A 87 -13.96 -2.01 -31.67
N SER A 88 -14.71 -3.12 -31.57
CA SER A 88 -15.38 -3.76 -32.69
C SER A 88 -16.81 -3.26 -32.81
N THR A 89 -17.35 -3.20 -34.02
CA THR A 89 -18.78 -3.00 -34.25
C THR A 89 -19.64 -4.20 -33.88
N ARG A 90 -19.01 -5.40 -33.68
CA ARG A 90 -19.68 -6.63 -33.29
C ARG A 90 -19.64 -6.80 -31.78
N PRO A 91 -20.72 -7.27 -31.15
CA PRO A 91 -20.73 -7.55 -29.73
C PRO A 91 -19.80 -8.73 -29.39
N ALA A 92 -19.25 -8.72 -28.17
CA ALA A 92 -18.53 -9.83 -27.57
C ALA A 92 -19.40 -10.47 -26.48
N PRO A 93 -20.05 -11.62 -26.77
CA PRO A 93 -20.93 -12.29 -25.82
C PRO A 93 -20.14 -13.27 -24.93
N GLY A 94 -20.66 -13.49 -23.70
CA GLY A 94 -20.19 -14.53 -22.78
C GLY A 94 -18.72 -14.40 -22.42
N VAL A 95 -18.29 -13.21 -22.00
CA VAL A 95 -16.89 -12.93 -21.64
C VAL A 95 -16.68 -13.19 -20.16
N TRP A 96 -15.75 -14.07 -19.83
CA TRP A 96 -15.22 -14.27 -18.49
C TRP A 96 -13.87 -13.61 -18.39
N ILE A 97 -13.67 -12.76 -17.38
CA ILE A 97 -12.37 -12.15 -17.09
C ILE A 97 -11.91 -12.65 -15.75
N GLU A 98 -10.67 -13.11 -15.67
CA GLU A 98 -10.05 -13.59 -14.44
C GLU A 98 -8.66 -12.98 -14.24
N ASP A 99 -8.30 -12.76 -12.98
CA ASP A 99 -6.94 -12.40 -12.56
C ASP A 99 -6.16 -13.69 -12.25
N THR A 100 -4.94 -13.81 -12.76
CA THR A 100 -4.14 -15.03 -12.59
C THR A 100 -3.48 -15.16 -11.21
N ALA A 101 -3.36 -14.08 -10.46
CA ALA A 101 -2.71 -14.05 -9.15
C ALA A 101 -3.72 -13.91 -8.00
N GLN A 102 -4.86 -13.28 -8.27
CA GLN A 102 -5.87 -13.00 -7.25
C GLN A 102 -7.17 -13.77 -7.54
N PRO A 103 -7.97 -14.13 -6.53
CA PRO A 103 -9.24 -14.82 -6.71
C PRO A 103 -10.34 -13.86 -7.20
N LEU A 104 -10.07 -13.17 -8.29
CA LEU A 104 -10.97 -12.20 -8.89
C LEU A 104 -11.42 -12.70 -10.26
N GLY A 105 -12.73 -12.70 -10.46
CA GLY A 105 -13.34 -13.07 -11.74
C GLY A 105 -14.65 -12.36 -11.98
N TRP A 106 -14.90 -12.00 -13.23
CA TRP A 106 -16.12 -11.31 -13.65
C TRP A 106 -16.71 -11.98 -14.88
N TYR A 107 -17.98 -12.30 -14.82
CA TYR A 107 -18.73 -12.75 -15.97
C TYR A 107 -19.53 -11.58 -16.55
N ILE A 108 -19.40 -11.39 -17.85
CA ILE A 108 -20.11 -10.36 -18.60
C ILE A 108 -20.89 -11.07 -19.69
N ASP A 109 -22.21 -10.99 -19.61
CA ASP A 109 -23.08 -11.63 -20.57
C ASP A 109 -22.81 -11.12 -21.99
N ARG A 110 -22.65 -9.80 -22.14
CA ARG A 110 -22.43 -9.18 -23.45
C ARG A 110 -21.74 -7.82 -23.34
N VAL A 111 -20.70 -7.61 -24.12
CA VAL A 111 -20.11 -6.29 -24.35
C VAL A 111 -20.53 -5.83 -25.74
N GLU A 112 -21.36 -4.80 -25.80
CA GLU A 112 -21.87 -4.28 -27.08
C GLU A 112 -20.77 -3.78 -28.00
N GLY A 113 -21.03 -3.77 -29.31
CA GLY A 113 -20.09 -3.20 -30.27
C GLY A 113 -19.91 -1.70 -30.01
N LEU A 114 -18.66 -1.22 -30.03
CA LEU A 114 -18.26 0.14 -29.66
C LEU A 114 -18.70 0.56 -28.25
N GLY A 115 -19.11 -0.43 -27.44
CA GLY A 115 -19.60 -0.24 -26.09
C GLY A 115 -18.50 -0.23 -25.04
N ARG A 116 -18.86 0.27 -23.84
CA ARG A 116 -18.02 0.27 -22.65
C ARG A 116 -18.74 -0.47 -21.53
N TYR A 117 -17.98 -1.21 -20.76
CA TYR A 117 -18.49 -1.92 -19.60
C TYR A 117 -17.51 -1.75 -18.43
N THR A 118 -18.05 -1.69 -17.22
CA THR A 118 -17.21 -1.54 -16.01
C THR A 118 -17.58 -2.61 -15.00
N CYS A 119 -16.60 -3.38 -14.58
CA CYS A 119 -16.72 -4.36 -13.50
C CYS A 119 -16.02 -3.79 -12.25
N ARG A 120 -16.54 -4.16 -11.09
CA ARG A 120 -15.93 -3.84 -9.81
C ARG A 120 -15.70 -5.10 -9.01
N GLY A 121 -14.61 -5.09 -8.26
CA GLY A 121 -14.25 -6.15 -7.33
C GLY A 121 -13.58 -5.56 -6.12
N GLU A 122 -13.33 -6.41 -5.15
CA GLU A 122 -12.66 -6.05 -3.91
C GLU A 122 -11.65 -7.13 -3.55
N VAL A 123 -10.49 -6.70 -3.07
CA VAL A 123 -9.45 -7.59 -2.58
C VAL A 123 -8.92 -7.02 -1.27
N VAL A 124 -8.58 -7.89 -0.32
CA VAL A 124 -7.99 -7.51 0.96
C VAL A 124 -6.56 -8.02 0.99
N PRO A 125 -5.56 -7.15 0.79
CA PRO A 125 -4.16 -7.54 0.93
C PRO A 125 -3.87 -7.94 2.38
N GLN A 126 -3.45 -9.18 2.61
CA GLN A 126 -3.20 -9.71 3.96
C GLN A 126 -1.80 -9.33 4.48
N GLN A 127 -0.87 -9.04 3.59
CA GLN A 127 0.51 -8.71 3.93
C GLN A 127 0.88 -7.33 3.35
N ARG A 128 1.77 -6.61 4.06
CA ARG A 128 2.40 -5.41 3.53
C ARG A 128 3.46 -5.76 2.49
N GLY A 129 3.96 -4.76 1.78
CA GLY A 129 5.01 -4.93 0.78
C GLY A 129 4.45 -5.01 -0.63
N TRP A 130 5.21 -5.59 -1.55
CA TRP A 130 4.80 -5.69 -2.94
C TRP A 130 3.67 -6.69 -3.13
N PHE A 131 2.56 -6.20 -3.65
CA PHE A 131 1.38 -6.99 -3.96
C PHE A 131 1.17 -7.01 -5.46
N THR A 132 1.03 -8.21 -6.02
CA THR A 132 0.90 -8.41 -7.46
C THR A 132 -0.55 -8.74 -7.82
N PHE A 133 -1.14 -7.92 -8.64
CA PHE A 133 -2.26 -8.29 -9.47
C PHE A 133 -1.73 -9.00 -10.70
N GLY A 134 -2.24 -10.18 -10.99
CA GLY A 134 -1.79 -10.99 -12.11
C GLY A 134 -2.19 -10.43 -13.47
N LEU A 135 -1.87 -11.18 -14.48
CA LEU A 135 -2.35 -10.97 -15.84
C LEU A 135 -3.87 -11.13 -15.88
N LEU A 136 -4.60 -10.23 -16.53
CA LEU A 136 -6.01 -10.44 -16.80
C LEU A 136 -6.18 -11.25 -18.08
N LEU A 137 -6.89 -12.36 -17.94
CA LEU A 137 -7.26 -13.24 -19.04
C LEU A 137 -8.76 -13.08 -19.34
N ALA A 138 -9.09 -12.81 -20.60
CA ALA A 138 -10.46 -12.88 -21.08
C ALA A 138 -10.69 -14.22 -21.77
N ASP A 139 -11.75 -14.91 -21.39
CA ASP A 139 -12.13 -16.21 -21.91
C ASP A 139 -13.58 -16.18 -22.41
N SER A 140 -13.85 -16.74 -23.56
CA SER A 140 -15.20 -16.92 -24.08
C SER A 140 -15.34 -18.24 -24.84
N GLY A 141 -16.41 -18.92 -24.54
CA GLY A 141 -16.83 -20.14 -25.23
C GLY A 141 -18.21 -20.01 -25.91
N TYR A 142 -18.66 -18.78 -26.15
CA TYR A 142 -19.97 -18.56 -26.79
C TYR A 142 -20.04 -19.16 -28.21
N PRO A 143 -21.17 -19.81 -28.62
CA PRO A 143 -22.41 -19.94 -27.88
C PRO A 143 -22.53 -21.19 -26.97
N PHE A 144 -21.92 -22.33 -27.29
CA PHE A 144 -22.17 -23.60 -26.61
C PHE A 144 -21.07 -24.02 -25.62
N GLY A 145 -19.96 -23.33 -25.60
CA GLY A 145 -18.83 -23.64 -24.68
C GLY A 145 -18.01 -24.88 -25.06
N LEU A 146 -18.24 -25.48 -26.25
CA LEU A 146 -17.53 -26.67 -26.71
C LEU A 146 -16.05 -26.40 -27.08
N VAL A 147 -15.81 -25.20 -27.56
CA VAL A 147 -14.46 -24.65 -27.81
C VAL A 147 -14.39 -23.28 -27.17
N ARG A 148 -13.32 -23.00 -26.47
CA ARG A 148 -13.10 -21.72 -25.80
C ARG A 148 -11.84 -21.06 -26.34
N GLN A 149 -11.85 -19.73 -26.37
CA GLN A 149 -10.67 -18.93 -26.65
C GLN A 149 -10.33 -18.09 -25.43
N ARG A 150 -9.06 -18.07 -25.09
CA ARG A 150 -8.48 -17.27 -24.01
C ARG A 150 -7.46 -16.31 -24.57
N VAL A 151 -7.53 -15.04 -24.18
CA VAL A 151 -6.61 -13.99 -24.61
C VAL A 151 -6.15 -13.16 -23.41
N GLU A 152 -4.92 -12.69 -23.49
CA GLU A 152 -4.41 -11.71 -22.53
C GLU A 152 -4.97 -10.34 -22.86
N VAL A 153 -5.53 -9.65 -21.87
CA VAL A 153 -6.23 -8.38 -22.08
C VAL A 153 -5.66 -7.22 -21.26
N CYS A 154 -4.93 -7.51 -20.17
CA CYS A 154 -4.28 -6.48 -19.36
C CYS A 154 -3.04 -7.07 -18.67
N PRO A 155 -1.89 -6.37 -18.71
CA PRO A 155 -0.65 -6.85 -18.08
C PRO A 155 -0.78 -6.91 -16.55
N PRO A 156 0.14 -7.64 -15.89
CA PRO A 156 0.23 -7.63 -14.43
C PRO A 156 0.54 -6.22 -13.91
N LEU A 157 0.14 -5.96 -12.67
CA LEU A 157 0.36 -4.70 -11.99
C LEU A 157 0.91 -4.99 -10.59
N GLU A 158 2.05 -4.39 -10.25
CA GLU A 158 2.60 -4.42 -8.91
C GLU A 158 2.25 -3.12 -8.19
N VAL A 159 1.74 -3.24 -6.98
CA VAL A 159 1.40 -2.12 -6.11
C VAL A 159 1.98 -2.33 -4.73
N LEU A 160 2.31 -1.25 -4.05
CA LEU A 160 2.87 -1.32 -2.71
C LEU A 160 1.74 -1.22 -1.68
N VAL A 161 1.66 -2.22 -0.81
CA VAL A 161 0.75 -2.27 0.33
C VAL A 161 1.47 -1.71 1.54
N LEU A 162 0.96 -0.62 2.08
CA LEU A 162 1.49 0.01 3.28
C LEU A 162 1.06 -0.74 4.54
N PRO A 163 1.86 -0.72 5.61
CA PRO A 163 1.45 -1.28 6.89
C PRO A 163 0.22 -0.55 7.43
N ARG A 164 -0.61 -1.27 8.18
CA ARG A 164 -1.80 -0.72 8.83
C ARG A 164 -1.39 -0.11 10.17
N PRO A 165 -1.54 1.21 10.40
CA PRO A 165 -1.24 1.82 11.68
C PRO A 165 -2.31 1.45 12.71
N GLY A 166 -1.90 1.33 13.98
CA GLY A 166 -2.79 1.26 15.13
C GLY A 166 -3.26 2.64 15.59
N LYS A 167 -3.50 2.78 16.88
CA LYS A 167 -3.86 4.05 17.54
C LYS A 167 -2.78 4.47 18.53
N LEU A 168 -2.37 5.73 18.50
CA LEU A 168 -1.39 6.29 19.41
C LEU A 168 -1.96 7.47 20.19
N SER A 169 -1.80 7.45 21.53
CA SER A 169 -2.04 8.63 22.35
C SER A 169 -0.80 9.51 22.35
N ARG A 170 -0.81 10.56 21.53
CA ARG A 170 0.33 11.47 21.36
C ARG A 170 0.79 12.10 22.68
N GLU A 171 -0.13 12.51 23.53
CA GLU A 171 0.16 13.12 24.83
C GLU A 171 0.94 12.16 25.75
N GLN A 172 0.49 10.90 25.81
CA GLN A 172 1.16 9.88 26.62
C GLN A 172 2.52 9.49 26.02
N PHE A 173 2.60 9.40 24.69
CA PHE A 173 3.85 9.13 23.99
C PHE A 173 4.88 10.24 24.24
N ARG A 174 4.48 11.49 24.14
CA ARG A 174 5.35 12.64 24.48
C ARG A 174 5.81 12.63 25.93
N ARG A 175 4.92 12.28 26.87
CA ARG A 175 5.30 12.14 28.27
C ARG A 175 6.32 11.01 28.47
N HIS A 176 6.12 9.88 27.80
CA HIS A 176 7.06 8.75 27.84
C HIS A 176 8.44 9.15 27.33
N LEU A 177 8.52 9.86 26.21
CA LEU A 177 9.79 10.37 25.66
C LEU A 177 10.49 11.35 26.63
N ARG A 178 9.75 12.20 27.32
CA ARG A 178 10.30 13.17 28.27
C ARG A 178 10.78 12.52 29.57
N GLY A 179 10.12 11.45 30.01
CA GLY A 179 10.50 10.74 31.23
C GLY A 179 11.84 10.03 31.13
N ASN A 180 12.26 9.68 29.95
CA ASN A 180 13.54 8.99 29.67
C ASN A 180 14.71 9.95 29.38
N ASP A 181 14.49 11.27 29.26
CA ASP A 181 15.57 12.25 29.04
C ASP A 181 15.61 13.34 30.11
N PRO A 182 16.22 13.09 31.29
CA PRO A 182 16.36 14.07 32.36
C PRO A 182 17.30 15.25 32.00
N ARG A 183 18.06 15.17 30.89
CA ARG A 183 18.96 16.24 30.44
C ARG A 183 18.31 17.23 29.47
N GLY A 184 17.21 16.83 28.81
CA GLY A 184 16.50 17.67 27.84
C GLY A 184 15.91 18.96 28.39
N GLU A 185 15.65 19.05 29.71
CA GLU A 185 15.12 20.26 30.32
C GLU A 185 16.11 21.43 30.36
N ARG A 186 17.44 21.16 30.37
CA ARG A 186 18.47 22.22 30.41
C ARG A 186 18.81 22.82 29.06
N SER A 187 18.53 22.14 27.95
CA SER A 187 18.84 22.60 26.59
C SER A 187 17.80 23.59 26.02
N ARG A 188 16.65 23.73 26.66
CA ARG A 188 15.56 24.60 26.20
C ARG A 188 15.76 26.09 26.43
N GLN A 189 16.84 26.49 27.12
CA GLN A 189 17.11 27.89 27.44
C GLN A 189 18.04 28.61 26.43
N SER A 190 18.57 27.92 25.43
CA SER A 190 19.43 28.55 24.41
C SER A 190 18.71 28.59 23.04
N GLY A 191 17.74 29.50 22.94
CA GLY A 191 17.09 29.83 21.67
C GLY A 191 17.99 30.56 20.70
N LEU A 192 18.27 29.97 19.54
CA LEU A 192 18.85 30.65 18.38
C LEU A 192 17.71 30.94 17.36
N PRO A 193 17.72 32.11 16.69
CA PRO A 193 16.57 32.63 15.95
C PRO A 193 16.50 32.10 14.52
N HIS A 194 16.11 30.82 14.35
CA HIS A 194 15.94 30.28 12.99
C HIS A 194 14.50 29.81 12.66
N GLU A 195 13.48 30.24 13.43
CA GLU A 195 12.21 29.54 13.45
C GLU A 195 10.96 30.42 13.27
N MET A 196 11.01 31.46 12.45
CA MET A 196 9.80 32.24 12.11
C MET A 196 8.70 31.45 11.35
N ALA A 197 8.96 30.19 10.98
CA ALA A 197 8.01 29.36 10.24
C ALA A 197 7.11 28.48 11.12
N ARG A 198 7.35 28.40 12.45
CA ARG A 198 6.69 27.45 13.34
C ARG A 198 5.88 28.05 14.49
N ALA A 199 5.72 29.37 14.49
CA ALA A 199 5.09 30.07 15.58
C ALA A 199 3.55 30.13 15.44
N ASP A 200 2.82 29.61 16.41
CA ASP A 200 1.36 29.81 16.54
C ASP A 200 1.07 31.21 17.07
N PHE A 201 0.00 31.82 16.56
CA PHE A 201 -0.43 33.15 17.00
C PHE A 201 -0.91 33.08 18.45
N HIS A 202 -0.11 33.61 19.37
CA HIS A 202 -0.43 33.65 20.81
C HIS A 202 -1.30 34.84 21.16
N GLY A 203 -1.00 36.03 20.57
CA GLY A 203 -1.73 37.23 20.93
C GLY A 203 -1.20 38.50 20.24
N LEU A 204 -1.69 39.65 20.73
CA LEU A 204 -1.22 40.96 20.32
C LEU A 204 -0.68 41.70 21.54
N ARG A 205 0.59 42.14 21.49
CA ARG A 205 1.17 43.00 22.51
C ARG A 205 1.56 44.36 21.94
N PRO A 206 1.71 45.37 22.79
CA PRO A 206 2.26 46.64 22.38
C PRO A 206 3.68 46.51 21.77
N TYR A 207 3.95 47.30 20.75
CA TYR A 207 5.26 47.36 20.09
C TYR A 207 6.34 47.82 21.09
N ARG A 208 7.49 47.18 21.03
CA ARG A 208 8.71 47.54 21.78
C ARG A 208 9.82 47.87 20.78
N LEU A 209 10.74 48.77 21.21
CA LEU A 209 11.91 49.07 20.40
C LEU A 209 12.72 47.78 20.11
N GLY A 210 12.93 47.52 18.83
CA GLY A 210 13.58 46.27 18.34
C GLY A 210 12.64 45.27 17.69
N ASP A 211 11.32 45.46 17.80
CA ASP A 211 10.36 44.59 17.12
C ASP A 211 10.36 44.84 15.61
N SER A 212 10.20 43.75 14.83
CA SER A 212 10.09 43.86 13.37
C SER A 212 8.78 44.51 12.94
N MET A 213 8.86 45.51 12.10
CA MET A 213 7.68 46.18 11.50
C MET A 213 6.81 45.23 10.67
N ARG A 214 7.37 44.10 10.20
CA ARG A 214 6.63 43.04 9.48
C ARG A 214 5.65 42.31 10.36
N SER A 215 5.89 42.26 11.67
CA SER A 215 5.04 41.60 12.66
C SER A 215 3.92 42.50 13.17
N VAL A 216 3.82 43.79 12.73
CA VAL A 216 2.79 44.73 13.18
C VAL A 216 1.43 44.31 12.62
N HIS A 217 0.43 44.21 13.51
CA HIS A 217 -0.95 43.97 13.14
C HIS A 217 -1.71 45.27 12.87
N TRP A 218 -1.55 45.81 11.69
CA TRP A 218 -2.02 47.15 11.31
C TRP A 218 -3.50 47.42 11.63
N ARG A 219 -4.37 46.45 11.43
CA ARG A 219 -5.81 46.58 11.70
C ARG A 219 -6.13 46.87 13.17
N THR A 220 -5.45 46.17 14.09
CA THR A 220 -5.63 46.38 15.54
C THR A 220 -4.89 47.62 16.01
N SER A 221 -3.73 47.90 15.46
CA SER A 221 -2.98 49.13 15.74
C SER A 221 -3.81 50.39 15.39
N ALA A 222 -4.45 50.45 14.24
CA ALA A 222 -5.33 51.52 13.86
C ALA A 222 -6.54 51.67 14.80
N ARG A 223 -7.07 50.55 15.35
CA ARG A 223 -8.22 50.58 16.26
C ARG A 223 -7.86 51.02 17.67
N ARG A 224 -6.65 50.74 18.13
CA ARG A 224 -6.18 51.03 19.48
C ARG A 224 -5.31 52.30 19.59
N GLY A 225 -4.99 52.94 18.46
CA GLY A 225 -4.14 54.11 18.44
C GLY A 225 -2.70 53.92 18.86
N GLN A 226 -2.25 52.68 18.99
CA GLN A 226 -0.88 52.30 19.32
C GLN A 226 -0.43 51.09 18.51
N LEU A 227 0.84 51.01 18.18
CA LEU A 227 1.38 49.89 17.41
C LEU A 227 1.25 48.60 18.19
N MET A 228 0.58 47.61 17.61
CA MET A 228 0.42 46.29 18.15
C MET A 228 1.17 45.27 17.30
N VAL A 229 1.97 44.42 17.91
CA VAL A 229 2.77 43.38 17.27
C VAL A 229 2.13 42.05 17.50
N LYS A 230 2.10 41.22 16.47
CA LYS A 230 1.71 39.80 16.63
C LYS A 230 2.75 39.09 17.45
N GLU A 231 2.34 38.58 18.58
CA GLU A 231 3.14 37.71 19.42
C GLU A 231 2.85 36.27 19.01
N PHE A 232 3.87 35.59 18.63
CA PHE A 232 3.82 34.19 18.27
C PHE A 232 4.45 33.42 19.41
N GLU A 233 3.76 32.39 19.87
CA GLU A 233 4.35 31.44 20.80
C GLU A 233 5.20 30.49 19.97
N ASP A 234 6.52 30.49 20.21
CA ASP A 234 7.39 29.44 19.71
C ASP A 234 6.97 28.14 20.38
N VAL A 235 6.09 27.40 19.76
CA VAL A 235 5.92 26.00 20.10
C VAL A 235 7.19 25.32 19.58
N PRO A 236 8.13 24.95 20.47
CA PRO A 236 9.36 24.28 20.01
C PRO A 236 8.92 23.05 19.22
N GLY A 237 9.24 23.03 17.92
CA GLY A 237 8.97 21.89 17.08
C GLY A 237 9.63 20.67 17.71
N GLU A 238 8.85 19.65 17.99
CA GLU A 238 9.37 18.41 18.54
C GLU A 238 9.96 17.61 17.38
N ASP A 239 11.28 17.61 17.27
CA ASP A 239 11.96 16.75 16.31
C ASP A 239 12.05 15.33 16.88
N LEU A 240 11.80 14.35 16.04
CA LEU A 240 11.86 12.93 16.39
C LEU A 240 12.84 12.20 15.46
N LEU A 241 13.83 11.58 16.06
CA LEU A 241 14.62 10.53 15.45
C LEU A 241 13.96 9.19 15.79
N MET A 242 13.52 8.46 14.80
CA MET A 242 13.05 7.10 14.95
C MET A 242 13.97 6.15 14.19
N VAL A 243 14.60 5.25 14.88
CA VAL A 243 15.38 4.17 14.30
C VAL A 243 14.55 2.91 14.34
N PHE A 244 14.35 2.31 13.20
CA PHE A 244 13.69 1.02 13.07
C PHE A 244 14.71 -0.09 12.98
N ASP A 245 14.68 -1.00 13.95
CA ASP A 245 15.55 -2.19 14.00
C ASP A 245 14.75 -3.41 13.50
N PRO A 246 15.05 -3.96 12.31
CA PRO A 246 14.32 -5.09 11.75
C PRO A 246 14.75 -6.45 12.33
N VAL A 247 15.65 -6.47 13.32
CA VAL A 247 16.05 -7.71 13.98
C VAL A 247 14.89 -8.21 14.83
N ALA A 248 14.38 -9.38 14.49
CA ALA A 248 13.28 -10.03 15.19
C ALA A 248 13.51 -11.55 15.25
N GLN A 249 12.99 -12.21 16.28
CA GLN A 249 13.09 -13.66 16.42
C GLN A 249 12.11 -14.37 15.48
N GLU A 250 10.89 -13.87 15.42
CA GLU A 250 9.81 -14.36 14.58
C GLU A 250 9.35 -13.29 13.58
N GLU A 251 8.69 -13.71 12.51
CA GLU A 251 8.12 -12.79 11.51
C GLU A 251 7.01 -11.92 12.12
N ASP A 252 6.23 -12.50 13.02
CA ASP A 252 5.16 -11.78 13.72
C ASP A 252 5.70 -10.65 14.61
N ASP A 253 6.88 -10.82 15.20
CA ASP A 253 7.54 -9.77 15.98
C ASP A 253 7.96 -8.60 15.10
N LEU A 254 8.48 -8.90 13.89
CA LEU A 254 8.78 -7.88 12.90
C LEU A 254 7.52 -7.12 12.46
N GLU A 255 6.43 -7.85 12.20
CA GLU A 255 5.15 -7.24 11.81
C GLU A 255 4.61 -6.31 12.89
N ARG A 256 4.68 -6.72 14.16
CA ARG A 256 4.32 -5.87 15.31
C ARG A 256 5.18 -4.61 15.39
N ALA A 257 6.50 -4.75 15.21
CA ALA A 257 7.41 -3.63 15.22
C ALA A 257 7.13 -2.65 14.06
N VAL A 258 6.87 -3.16 12.86
CA VAL A 258 6.50 -2.32 11.71
C VAL A 258 5.17 -1.61 11.95
N THR A 259 4.18 -2.29 12.53
CA THR A 259 2.88 -1.71 12.85
C THR A 259 3.02 -0.58 13.89
N LEU A 260 3.85 -0.77 14.93
CA LEU A 260 4.15 0.26 15.92
C LEU A 260 4.87 1.46 15.28
N ALA A 261 5.91 1.20 14.48
CA ALA A 261 6.64 2.25 13.77
C ALA A 261 5.72 3.03 12.81
N ALA A 262 4.89 2.33 12.04
CA ALA A 262 3.91 2.94 11.15
C ALA A 262 2.89 3.82 11.91
N THR A 263 2.47 3.38 13.10
CA THR A 263 1.57 4.14 13.97
C THR A 263 2.21 5.43 14.45
N ILE A 264 3.47 5.37 14.89
CA ILE A 264 4.23 6.56 15.31
C ILE A 264 4.40 7.52 14.14
N VAL A 265 4.77 7.04 12.95
CA VAL A 265 4.92 7.86 11.74
C VAL A 265 3.61 8.55 11.37
N ASP A 266 2.53 7.79 11.32
CA ASP A 266 1.21 8.31 10.91
C ASP A 266 0.76 9.42 11.87
N GLU A 267 0.79 9.17 13.17
CA GLU A 267 0.39 10.14 14.19
C GLU A 267 1.32 11.36 14.26
N TRP A 268 2.64 11.15 14.14
CA TRP A 268 3.60 12.25 14.19
C TRP A 268 3.47 13.18 13.01
N CYS A 269 3.17 12.64 11.82
CA CYS A 269 3.02 13.39 10.59
C CYS A 269 1.65 14.08 10.41
N GLN A 270 0.66 13.83 11.27
CA GLN A 270 -0.64 14.51 11.20
C GLN A 270 -0.54 16.01 11.47
N ARG A 271 0.41 16.46 12.29
CA ARG A 271 0.66 17.88 12.54
C ARG A 271 1.87 18.35 11.75
N ARG A 272 1.74 19.53 11.14
CA ARG A 272 2.84 20.21 10.45
C ARG A 272 3.73 20.95 11.45
N GLY A 273 4.99 21.14 11.09
CA GLY A 273 5.93 21.97 11.85
C GLY A 273 6.96 21.21 12.68
N ASN A 274 6.77 19.91 12.90
CA ASN A 274 7.78 19.04 13.50
C ASN A 274 8.71 18.48 12.42
N ARG A 275 9.83 17.87 12.80
CA ARG A 275 10.70 17.12 11.91
C ARG A 275 10.67 15.65 12.32
N LEU A 276 10.64 14.77 11.34
CA LEU A 276 10.81 13.34 11.53
C LEU A 276 12.04 12.90 10.75
N ILE A 277 12.91 12.14 11.41
CA ILE A 277 14.02 11.42 10.82
C ILE A 277 13.74 9.94 11.11
N LEU A 278 13.34 9.20 10.08
CA LEU A 278 13.21 7.75 10.14
C LEU A 278 14.49 7.14 9.55
N ALA A 279 15.18 6.34 10.33
CA ALA A 279 16.30 5.52 9.89
C ALA A 279 15.90 4.05 9.98
N VAL A 280 15.90 3.36 8.86
CA VAL A 280 15.64 1.92 8.80
C VAL A 280 16.98 1.20 8.74
N ALA A 281 17.31 0.49 9.80
CA ALA A 281 18.53 -0.32 9.86
C ALA A 281 18.35 -1.57 8.98
N GLY A 282 19.38 -1.89 8.20
CA GLY A 282 19.34 -3.04 7.30
C GLY A 282 20.73 -3.32 6.74
N LYS A 283 20.81 -4.06 5.63
CA LYS A 283 22.06 -4.22 4.89
C LYS A 283 22.60 -2.86 4.45
N ASP A 284 21.72 -1.99 3.98
CA ASP A 284 21.97 -0.59 3.68
C ASP A 284 21.06 0.25 4.58
N LEU A 285 21.60 1.36 5.11
CA LEU A 285 20.85 2.27 5.94
C LEU A 285 19.97 3.15 5.05
N GLU A 286 18.66 3.05 5.22
CA GLU A 286 17.70 3.95 4.55
C GLU A 286 17.30 5.08 5.49
N ILE A 287 17.47 6.33 5.07
CA ILE A 287 17.09 7.51 5.85
C ILE A 287 16.00 8.28 5.11
N VAL A 288 14.85 8.46 5.77
CA VAL A 288 13.75 9.29 5.31
C VAL A 288 13.58 10.46 6.27
N GLU A 289 13.88 11.67 5.83
CA GLU A 289 13.78 12.85 6.67
C GLU A 289 12.98 13.98 6.03
N GLY A 290 12.44 14.84 6.87
CA GLY A 290 11.74 16.04 6.44
C GLY A 290 10.84 16.66 7.50
N VAL A 291 10.14 17.72 7.09
CA VAL A 291 9.08 18.35 7.89
C VAL A 291 7.84 17.48 7.80
N THR A 292 7.20 17.28 8.96
CA THR A 292 6.00 16.43 9.07
C THR A 292 4.86 16.89 8.18
N GLY A 293 4.19 15.93 7.57
CA GLY A 293 3.07 16.12 6.64
C GLY A 293 2.77 14.85 5.87
N PRO A 294 1.71 14.83 5.05
CA PRO A 294 1.24 13.62 4.38
C PRO A 294 2.27 13.02 3.40
N GLU A 295 3.09 13.86 2.76
CA GLU A 295 4.11 13.38 1.83
C GLU A 295 5.25 12.67 2.55
N LEU A 296 5.72 13.21 3.68
CA LEU A 296 6.73 12.55 4.50
C LEU A 296 6.18 11.26 5.10
N ALA A 297 4.93 11.27 5.61
CA ALA A 297 4.27 10.08 6.10
C ALA A 297 4.24 8.98 5.03
N ARG A 298 3.84 9.31 3.81
CA ARG A 298 3.78 8.37 2.70
C ARG A 298 5.16 7.79 2.37
N ARG A 299 6.22 8.61 2.34
CA ARG A 299 7.59 8.16 2.10
C ARG A 299 8.09 7.24 3.21
N ALA A 300 7.87 7.61 4.47
CA ALA A 300 8.27 6.81 5.63
C ALA A 300 7.50 5.47 5.69
N LEU A 301 6.19 5.48 5.44
CA LEU A 301 5.40 4.26 5.39
C LEU A 301 5.80 3.34 4.22
N LYS A 302 6.23 3.90 3.08
CA LYS A 302 6.77 3.10 1.97
C LYS A 302 8.09 2.42 2.35
N ALA A 303 8.99 3.12 3.02
CA ALA A 303 10.23 2.53 3.54
C ALA A 303 9.92 1.37 4.50
N LEU A 304 8.99 1.57 5.44
CA LEU A 304 8.56 0.51 6.37
C LEU A 304 7.83 -0.66 5.68
N ALA A 305 7.13 -0.41 4.58
CA ALA A 305 6.39 -1.45 3.86
C ALA A 305 7.29 -2.52 3.24
N VAL A 306 8.48 -2.15 2.78
CA VAL A 306 9.41 -3.07 2.11
C VAL A 306 10.43 -3.72 3.05
N VAL A 307 10.43 -3.35 4.34
CA VAL A 307 11.34 -3.94 5.32
C VAL A 307 11.13 -5.44 5.43
N GLN A 308 12.21 -6.17 5.36
CA GLN A 308 12.26 -7.61 5.58
C GLN A 308 13.22 -7.94 6.72
N ARG A 309 13.04 -9.10 7.31
CA ARG A 309 13.96 -9.61 8.32
C ARG A 309 15.36 -9.78 7.72
N PRO A 310 16.42 -9.22 8.34
CA PRO A 310 17.77 -9.34 7.81
C PRO A 310 18.26 -10.79 7.90
N THR A 311 18.92 -11.24 6.84
CA THR A 311 19.51 -12.58 6.77
C THR A 311 20.94 -12.65 7.37
N GLY A 312 21.44 -11.52 7.87
CA GLY A 312 22.79 -11.40 8.42
C GLY A 312 22.93 -10.24 9.40
N PRO A 313 24.12 -10.03 9.96
CA PRO A 313 24.36 -8.94 10.90
C PRO A 313 24.17 -7.60 10.22
N ILE A 314 23.55 -6.67 10.96
CA ILE A 314 23.41 -5.28 10.52
C ILE A 314 24.73 -4.58 10.79
N ALA A 315 25.23 -3.82 9.79
CA ALA A 315 26.43 -3.02 9.94
C ALA A 315 26.21 -1.85 10.94
N PRO A 316 27.22 -1.42 11.69
CA PRO A 316 27.14 -0.23 12.54
C PRO A 316 26.72 1.00 11.72
N PHE A 317 25.66 1.66 12.12
CA PHE A 317 25.08 2.78 11.37
C PHE A 317 24.92 4.08 12.19
N ALA A 318 25.08 4.01 13.51
CA ALA A 318 24.83 5.15 14.40
C ALA A 318 25.68 6.38 14.05
N ALA A 319 26.93 6.19 13.65
CA ALA A 319 27.82 7.28 13.24
C ALA A 319 27.29 7.99 11.97
N ALA A 320 26.67 7.26 11.04
CA ALA A 320 26.10 7.81 9.82
C ALA A 320 24.85 8.68 10.08
N LEU A 321 24.18 8.49 11.21
CA LEU A 321 23.00 9.28 11.59
C LEU A 321 23.37 10.65 12.17
N ARG A 322 24.58 10.81 12.70
CA ARG A 322 25.00 12.03 13.40
C ARG A 322 24.78 13.34 12.62
N PRO A 323 25.01 13.42 11.31
CA PRO A 323 24.80 14.64 10.53
C PRO A 323 23.33 15.05 10.41
N TYR A 324 22.40 14.08 10.50
CA TYR A 324 20.98 14.30 10.27
C TYR A 324 20.20 14.66 11.54
N VAL A 325 20.78 14.37 12.72
CA VAL A 325 20.05 14.43 13.99
C VAL A 325 20.28 15.74 14.73
N PRO A 326 19.26 16.59 14.86
CA PRO A 326 19.32 17.78 15.71
C PRO A 326 19.57 17.42 17.17
N ARG A 327 20.31 18.26 17.88
CA ARG A 327 20.57 18.04 19.30
C ARG A 327 19.33 18.00 20.18
N SER A 328 18.25 18.63 19.73
CA SER A 328 16.96 18.73 20.43
C SER A 328 16.00 17.58 20.12
N ALA A 329 16.29 16.73 19.11
CA ALA A 329 15.38 15.69 18.70
C ALA A 329 15.26 14.58 19.76
N ALA A 330 14.07 14.12 20.09
CA ALA A 330 13.90 12.89 20.85
C ALA A 330 14.37 11.69 20.03
N ALA A 331 15.04 10.72 20.65
CA ALA A 331 15.55 9.54 19.95
C ALA A 331 14.81 8.27 20.44
N VAL A 332 14.29 7.51 19.48
CA VAL A 332 13.52 6.29 19.74
C VAL A 332 14.05 5.16 18.85
N VAL A 333 14.21 3.98 19.41
CA VAL A 333 14.43 2.73 18.67
C VAL A 333 13.17 1.90 18.76
N VAL A 334 12.64 1.49 17.63
CA VAL A 334 11.50 0.55 17.55
C VAL A 334 12.04 -0.80 17.08
N ALA A 335 11.82 -1.83 17.86
CA ALA A 335 12.33 -3.17 17.59
C ALA A 335 11.29 -4.25 17.90
N GLY A 336 11.42 -5.41 17.22
CA GLY A 336 10.68 -6.62 17.53
C GLY A 336 11.39 -7.52 18.55
N GLY A 337 12.20 -6.93 19.44
CA GLY A 337 12.98 -7.65 20.45
C GLY A 337 14.08 -6.81 21.08
N PRO A 338 15.00 -7.42 21.83
CA PRO A 338 16.14 -6.72 22.40
C PRO A 338 17.00 -6.15 21.28
N SER A 339 17.17 -4.83 21.27
CA SER A 339 17.99 -4.14 20.27
C SER A 339 19.35 -3.78 20.87
N GLY A 340 20.43 -4.28 20.26
CA GLY A 340 21.80 -3.89 20.58
C GLY A 340 22.18 -2.51 20.05
N HIS A 341 21.37 -1.93 19.19
CA HIS A 341 21.66 -0.64 18.55
C HIS A 341 21.35 0.57 19.44
N ALA A 342 20.61 0.39 20.53
CA ALA A 342 20.30 1.47 21.47
C ALA A 342 21.56 2.01 22.14
N ASP A 343 22.41 1.12 22.65
CA ASP A 343 23.66 1.50 23.34
C ASP A 343 24.64 2.20 22.39
N GLU A 344 24.73 1.73 21.14
CA GLU A 344 25.54 2.36 20.10
C GLU A 344 25.03 3.78 19.77
N LEU A 345 23.72 3.94 19.66
CA LEU A 345 23.09 5.24 19.42
C LEU A 345 23.28 6.20 20.60
N GLU A 346 23.15 5.72 21.83
CA GLU A 346 23.41 6.53 23.04
C GLU A 346 24.84 7.03 23.08
N ALA A 347 25.82 6.17 22.78
CA ALA A 347 27.20 6.52 22.71
C ALA A 347 27.51 7.59 21.65
N VAL A 348 26.91 7.48 20.46
CA VAL A 348 27.13 8.42 19.35
C VAL A 348 26.37 9.74 19.53
N LEU A 349 25.15 9.69 20.05
CA LEU A 349 24.31 10.87 20.23
C LEU A 349 24.59 11.61 21.55
N GLY A 350 25.23 10.95 22.51
CA GLY A 350 25.54 11.50 23.84
C GLY A 350 24.32 11.77 24.70
N ARG A 351 23.21 11.06 24.48
CA ARG A 351 21.93 11.21 25.17
C ARG A 351 21.17 9.88 25.25
N ALA A 352 20.20 9.79 26.16
CA ALA A 352 19.37 8.63 26.32
C ALA A 352 18.53 8.37 25.07
N VAL A 353 18.37 7.11 24.71
CA VAL A 353 17.55 6.61 23.62
C VAL A 353 16.44 5.75 24.20
N THR A 354 15.19 6.02 23.81
CA THR A 354 14.04 5.26 24.28
C THR A 354 13.86 4.03 23.39
N VAL A 355 13.93 2.83 23.97
CA VAL A 355 13.65 1.58 23.24
C VAL A 355 12.18 1.22 23.40
N LEU A 356 11.51 0.92 22.30
CA LEU A 356 10.13 0.45 22.24
C LEU A 356 10.13 -0.99 21.72
N ASP A 357 9.93 -1.95 22.62
CA ASP A 357 9.79 -3.37 22.27
C ASP A 357 8.33 -3.65 21.87
N ALA A 358 8.11 -3.92 20.60
CA ALA A 358 6.78 -4.16 20.05
C ALA A 358 6.15 -5.51 20.48
N ARG A 359 6.93 -6.41 21.09
CA ARG A 359 6.41 -7.69 21.63
C ARG A 359 5.59 -7.49 22.90
N GLN A 360 5.82 -6.37 23.58
CA GLN A 360 5.19 -6.05 24.87
C GLN A 360 4.30 -4.80 24.75
N PRO A 361 3.21 -4.85 23.97
CA PRO A 361 2.33 -3.69 23.78
C PRO A 361 1.69 -3.22 25.10
N GLU A 362 1.61 -4.09 26.10
CA GLU A 362 1.09 -3.79 27.44
C GLU A 362 1.99 -2.79 28.20
N GLU A 363 3.29 -2.79 27.93
CA GLU A 363 4.24 -1.82 28.50
C GLU A 363 4.20 -0.45 27.77
N LEU A 364 3.42 -0.35 26.70
CA LEU A 364 3.27 0.85 25.87
C LEU A 364 1.86 1.46 26.06
N PRO A 365 1.55 2.12 27.19
CA PRO A 365 0.20 2.59 27.50
C PRO A 365 -0.35 3.63 26.51
N PHE A 366 0.53 4.19 25.69
CA PHE A 366 0.21 5.15 24.64
C PHE A 366 -0.15 4.50 23.29
N TYR A 367 0.04 3.18 23.15
CA TYR A 367 -0.16 2.45 21.91
C TYR A 367 -1.26 1.39 22.02
N ARG A 368 -2.05 1.26 20.97
CA ARG A 368 -3.02 0.18 20.78
C ARG A 368 -2.86 -0.37 19.36
N PRO A 369 -2.58 -1.67 19.20
CA PRO A 369 -2.50 -2.30 17.90
C PRO A 369 -3.82 -2.15 17.14
N PRO A 370 -3.82 -2.28 15.80
CA PRO A 370 -5.04 -2.30 15.00
C PRO A 370 -5.92 -3.52 15.37
N GLU A 371 -7.22 -3.35 15.35
CA GLU A 371 -8.18 -4.42 15.66
C GLU A 371 -8.04 -5.52 14.60
N GLY A 372 -7.74 -6.75 15.03
CA GLY A 372 -7.58 -7.93 14.16
C GLY A 372 -6.20 -8.60 14.23
N ASP A 373 -5.25 -8.05 14.97
CA ASP A 373 -3.89 -8.61 15.16
C ASP A 373 -3.73 -9.24 16.57
N VAL A 374 -4.74 -9.97 17.06
CA VAL A 374 -4.68 -10.76 18.30
C VAL A 374 -4.84 -12.22 17.98
#